data_365bb059460cb5605572fcfbc17d9983
#
_entry.id   365bb059460cb5605572fcfbc17d9983
#
_cell.length_a   1.000
_cell.length_b   1.000
_cell.length_c   1.000
_cell.angle_alpha   90.00
_cell.angle_beta   90.00
_cell.angle_gamma   90.00
#
_symmetry.space_group_name_H-M   'P 1'
#
loop_
_entity.id
_entity.type
_entity.pdbx_description
1 polymer ?
#
loop_
_entity_poly.entity_id
_entity_poly.type
_entity_poly.pdbx_seq_one_letter_code
_entity_poly.pdbx_strand_id
1 'polypeptide(L)'
;MNAKFVYLECQISAGAFSDECVFELKLASGDEYIGIAPRKYCRTEDGHKLASDSLQKKSTITGKIAARLIRNGGDVAVVAIPDGEAVEVSAGIVSQREPETSHVSV
;
A
#
# COMPACT_ATOMS: atom_id res chain seq x y z
N MET A 1 -22.12 -1.68 7.35
CA MET A 1 -20.80 -1.60 7.88
C MET A 1 -19.78 -1.24 6.83
N ASN A 2 -19.01 -0.25 7.10
CA ASN A 2 -18.09 0.25 6.09
C ASN A 2 -16.73 -0.38 6.23
N ALA A 3 -16.14 -0.74 5.10
CA ALA A 3 -14.78 -1.19 5.10
C ALA A 3 -13.89 0.01 5.39
N LYS A 4 -12.85 -0.21 6.18
CA LYS A 4 -11.91 0.83 6.48
C LYS A 4 -10.67 0.62 5.62
N PHE A 5 -10.31 1.63 4.87
CA PHE A 5 -9.12 1.55 4.03
C PHE A 5 -7.95 2.18 4.74
N VAL A 6 -6.80 1.57 4.54
CA VAL A 6 -5.54 2.03 5.10
C VAL A 6 -4.50 1.98 3.98
N TYR A 7 -3.34 2.55 4.24
CA TYR A 7 -2.21 2.50 3.31
C TYR A 7 -1.05 1.82 4.00
N LEU A 8 -0.36 0.97 3.26
CA LEU A 8 0.76 0.20 3.80
C LEU A 8 2.03 0.65 3.14
N GLU A 9 3.03 0.94 3.94
CA GLU A 9 4.34 1.29 3.44
C GLU A 9 4.99 0.08 2.79
N CYS A 10 5.52 0.25 1.59
CA CYS A 10 6.10 -0.86 0.85
C CYS A 10 7.03 -0.34 -0.22
N GLN A 11 7.71 -1.25 -0.89
CA GLN A 11 8.53 -0.92 -2.05
C GLN A 11 7.70 -1.15 -3.29
N ILE A 12 7.78 -0.24 -4.24
CA ILE A 12 6.96 -0.29 -5.45
C ILE A 12 7.86 -0.18 -6.67
N SER A 13 7.61 -1.04 -7.64
CA SER A 13 8.30 -1.00 -8.91
C SER A 13 7.31 -1.19 -10.04
N ALA A 14 7.77 -0.96 -11.26
CA ALA A 14 6.89 -1.04 -12.42
C ALA A 14 6.48 -2.48 -12.67
N GLY A 15 5.22 -2.67 -13.03
CA GLY A 15 4.72 -3.97 -13.41
C GLY A 15 4.93 -4.23 -14.89
N ALA A 16 4.37 -5.34 -15.37
CA ALA A 16 4.47 -5.71 -16.76
C ALA A 16 3.64 -4.78 -17.65
N PHE A 17 2.57 -4.24 -17.11
CA PHE A 17 1.67 -3.35 -17.86
C PHE A 17 1.69 -1.98 -17.20
N SER A 18 1.37 -0.96 -17.99
CA SER A 18 1.48 0.42 -17.51
C SER A 18 0.51 0.74 -16.38
N ASP A 19 -0.57 0.00 -16.27
CA ASP A 19 -1.59 0.27 -15.25
C ASP A 19 -1.43 -0.59 -14.00
N GLU A 20 -0.29 -1.27 -13.85
CA GLU A 20 -0.07 -2.07 -12.65
C GLU A 20 1.33 -1.86 -12.10
N CYS A 21 1.47 -2.20 -10.83
CA CYS A 21 2.74 -2.08 -10.11
C CYS A 21 3.02 -3.39 -9.40
N VAL A 22 4.29 -3.65 -9.18
CA VAL A 22 4.73 -4.72 -8.30
C VAL A 22 5.01 -4.08 -6.95
N PHE A 23 4.49 -4.67 -5.88
CA PHE A 23 4.79 -4.18 -4.54
C PHE A 23 5.48 -5.27 -3.74
N GLU A 24 6.34 -4.83 -2.84
CA GLU A 24 7.07 -5.73 -1.95
C GLU A 24 6.78 -5.27 -0.54
N LEU A 25 6.11 -6.12 0.21
CA LEU A 25 5.54 -5.77 1.50
C LEU A 25 6.18 -6.63 2.57
N LYS A 26 6.62 -6.00 3.66
CA LYS A 26 7.17 -6.76 4.77
C LYS A 26 6.06 -7.20 5.70
N LEU A 27 5.99 -8.48 5.95
CA LEU A 27 4.97 -9.04 6.82
C LEU A 27 5.43 -8.97 8.27
N ALA A 28 4.48 -9.12 9.18
CA ALA A 28 4.79 -9.11 10.61
C ALA A 28 5.77 -10.18 11.00
N SER A 29 5.77 -11.29 10.29
CA SER A 29 6.69 -12.39 10.55
C SER A 29 8.13 -12.08 10.16
N GLY A 30 8.35 -11.02 9.38
CA GLY A 30 9.64 -10.72 8.83
C GLY A 30 9.82 -11.19 7.40
N ASP A 31 8.90 -12.01 6.91
CA ASP A 31 8.94 -12.45 5.52
C ASP A 31 8.49 -11.32 4.61
N GLU A 32 8.83 -11.46 3.34
CA GLU A 32 8.41 -10.47 2.35
C GLU A 32 7.36 -11.09 1.44
N TYR A 33 6.39 -10.27 1.10
CA TYR A 33 5.32 -10.66 0.20
C TYR A 33 5.42 -9.78 -1.05
N ILE A 34 5.48 -10.43 -2.20
CA ILE A 34 5.57 -9.71 -3.47
C ILE A 34 4.27 -9.96 -4.21
N GLY A 35 3.63 -8.88 -4.64
CA GLY A 35 2.37 -8.99 -5.34
C GLY A 35 2.25 -7.93 -6.41
N ILE A 36 1.14 -7.98 -7.13
CA ILE A 36 0.85 -7.05 -8.21
C ILE A 36 -0.44 -6.33 -7.84
N ALA A 37 -0.44 -5.03 -8.05
CA ALA A 37 -1.61 -4.21 -7.74
C ALA A 37 -1.87 -3.24 -8.87
N PRO A 38 -3.15 -2.91 -9.12
CA PRO A 38 -3.44 -1.83 -10.06
C PRO A 38 -2.78 -0.55 -9.59
N ARG A 39 -2.28 0.23 -10.55
CA ARG A 39 -1.57 1.46 -10.22
C ARG A 39 -2.44 2.40 -9.39
N LYS A 40 -3.74 2.39 -9.59
CA LYS A 40 -4.62 3.29 -8.86
C LYS A 40 -4.62 3.06 -7.36
N TYR A 41 -4.15 1.92 -6.89
CA TYR A 41 -4.04 1.64 -5.47
C TYR A 41 -2.67 1.98 -4.90
N CYS A 42 -1.77 2.48 -5.72
CA CYS A 42 -0.40 2.77 -5.31
C CYS A 42 -0.21 4.26 -5.14
N ARG A 43 0.62 4.62 -4.18
CA ARG A 43 0.89 6.02 -3.85
C ARG A 43 2.38 6.21 -3.65
N THR A 44 2.82 7.44 -3.81
CA THR A 44 4.17 7.79 -3.39
C THR A 44 4.25 7.77 -1.88
N GLU A 45 5.45 7.91 -1.36
CA GLU A 45 5.65 7.93 0.08
C GLU A 45 4.85 9.05 0.73
N ASP A 46 4.66 10.17 0.04
CA ASP A 46 3.88 11.29 0.52
C ASP A 46 2.38 11.10 0.39
N GLY A 47 1.94 10.01 -0.22
CA GLY A 47 0.53 9.75 -0.36
C GLY A 47 -0.09 10.23 -1.65
N HIS A 48 0.71 10.73 -2.59
CA HIS A 48 0.20 11.19 -3.87
C HIS A 48 0.06 10.05 -4.85
N LYS A 49 -0.80 10.23 -5.83
CA LYS A 49 -0.94 9.23 -6.88
C LYS A 49 0.35 9.09 -7.66
N LEU A 50 0.63 7.87 -8.09
CA LEU A 50 1.79 7.63 -8.92
C LEU A 50 1.51 8.07 -10.34
N ALA A 51 2.31 8.98 -10.84
CA ALA A 51 2.25 9.34 -12.26
C ALA A 51 2.84 8.22 -13.09
N SER A 52 2.47 8.19 -14.36
CA SER A 52 2.92 7.09 -15.22
C SER A 52 4.44 7.06 -15.36
N ASP A 53 5.09 8.20 -15.17
CA ASP A 53 6.54 8.24 -15.29
C ASP A 53 7.25 8.20 -13.95
N SER A 54 6.52 8.00 -12.85
CA SER A 54 7.14 7.89 -11.54
C SER A 54 7.97 6.63 -11.39
N LEU A 55 7.63 5.59 -12.13
CA LEU A 55 8.33 4.32 -12.06
C LEU A 55 9.00 4.07 -13.38
N GLN A 56 10.30 3.96 -13.34
CA GLN A 56 11.05 3.62 -14.51
C GLN A 56 11.45 2.17 -14.45
N LYS A 57 11.79 1.61 -15.61
CA LYS A 57 12.23 0.25 -15.65
C LYS A 57 13.32 0.03 -14.64
N LYS A 58 13.20 -1.02 -13.87
CA LYS A 58 14.20 -1.43 -12.89
C LYS A 58 14.37 -0.47 -11.73
N SER A 59 13.48 0.50 -11.61
CA SER A 59 13.50 1.38 -10.44
C SER A 59 12.55 0.88 -9.39
N THR A 60 12.92 1.10 -8.15
CA THR A 60 12.07 0.79 -7.01
C THR A 60 11.99 2.04 -6.14
N ILE A 61 10.80 2.39 -5.72
CA ILE A 61 10.62 3.51 -4.82
C ILE A 61 9.93 3.03 -3.56
N THR A 62 10.11 3.78 -2.49
CA THR A 62 9.31 3.56 -1.30
C THR A 62 7.98 4.26 -1.52
N GLY A 63 6.91 3.55 -1.28
CA GLY A 63 5.58 4.10 -1.48
C GLY A 63 4.58 3.43 -0.59
N LYS A 64 3.31 3.51 -0.98
CA LYS A 64 2.23 2.94 -0.18
C LYS A 64 1.22 2.29 -1.09
N ILE A 65 0.59 1.22 -0.60
CA ILE A 65 -0.52 0.61 -1.31
C ILE A 65 -1.76 0.66 -0.45
N ALA A 66 -2.91 0.82 -1.10
CA ALA A 66 -4.18 0.80 -0.41
C ALA A 66 -4.52 -0.62 -0.02
N ALA A 67 -5.06 -0.78 1.17
CA ALA A 67 -5.49 -2.08 1.65
C ALA A 67 -6.73 -1.89 2.50
N ARG A 68 -7.44 -2.97 2.75
CA ARG A 68 -8.62 -2.90 3.61
C ARG A 68 -8.25 -3.47 4.97
N LEU A 69 -8.52 -2.71 6.02
CA LEU A 69 -8.22 -3.17 7.37
C LEU A 69 -9.26 -4.19 7.79
N ILE A 70 -8.81 -5.39 8.13
CA ILE A 70 -9.69 -6.44 8.61
C ILE A 70 -9.73 -6.42 10.13
N ARG A 71 -8.58 -6.33 10.76
CA ARG A 71 -8.51 -6.34 12.21
C ARG A 71 -7.29 -5.57 12.67
N ASN A 72 -7.48 -4.76 13.70
CA ASN A 72 -6.38 -4.04 14.31
C ASN A 72 -6.06 -4.73 15.62
N GLY A 73 -4.92 -5.39 15.68
CA GLY A 73 -4.52 -6.15 16.85
C GLY A 73 -3.49 -5.49 17.71
N GLY A 74 -3.32 -4.19 17.60
CA GLY A 74 -2.32 -3.49 18.38
C GLY A 74 -1.00 -3.40 17.64
N ASP A 75 -0.08 -4.30 17.91
CA ASP A 75 1.22 -4.30 17.25
C ASP A 75 1.14 -4.85 15.83
N VAL A 76 0.13 -5.66 15.55
CA VAL A 76 -0.02 -6.33 14.28
C VAL A 76 -1.41 -6.07 13.77
N ALA A 77 -1.52 -5.77 12.48
CA ALA A 77 -2.81 -5.58 11.84
C ALA A 77 -2.99 -6.65 10.77
N VAL A 78 -4.24 -7.06 10.58
CA VAL A 78 -4.60 -7.96 9.48
C VAL A 78 -5.26 -7.12 8.42
N VAL A 79 -4.75 -7.20 7.20
CA VAL A 79 -5.22 -6.37 6.10
C VAL A 79 -5.44 -7.25 4.87
N ALA A 80 -6.38 -6.82 4.03
CA ALA A 80 -6.58 -7.44 2.73
C ALA A 80 -5.89 -6.55 1.70
N ILE A 81 -4.90 -7.11 1.02
CA ILE A 81 -4.13 -6.37 0.03
C ILE A 81 -4.82 -6.48 -1.33
N PRO A 82 -4.42 -5.64 -2.29
CA PRO A 82 -5.20 -5.55 -3.54
C PRO A 82 -5.31 -6.83 -4.35
N ASP A 83 -4.41 -7.77 -4.16
CA ASP A 83 -4.52 -9.03 -4.90
C ASP A 83 -5.48 -10.02 -4.24
N GLY A 84 -6.11 -9.63 -3.14
CA GLY A 84 -7.12 -10.47 -2.50
C GLY A 84 -6.64 -11.27 -1.31
N GLU A 85 -5.35 -11.25 -1.04
CA GLU A 85 -4.81 -11.99 0.09
C GLU A 85 -4.98 -11.21 1.38
N ALA A 86 -5.16 -11.94 2.48
CA ALA A 86 -5.16 -11.34 3.81
C ALA A 86 -3.84 -11.66 4.47
N VAL A 87 -3.16 -10.64 4.97
CA VAL A 87 -1.84 -10.82 5.54
C VAL A 87 -1.74 -10.04 6.85
N GLU A 88 -0.77 -10.41 7.65
CA GLU A 88 -0.47 -9.71 8.90
C GLU A 88 0.75 -8.82 8.68
N VAL A 89 0.60 -7.57 9.06
CA VAL A 89 1.68 -6.60 8.95
C VAL A 89 1.87 -5.91 10.28
N SER A 90 3.05 -5.33 10.47
CA SER A 90 3.31 -4.52 11.65
C SER A 90 2.45 -3.28 11.62
N ALA A 91 1.87 -2.92 12.74
CA ALA A 91 1.06 -1.72 12.81
C ALA A 91 1.87 -0.47 12.44
N GLY A 92 3.18 -0.53 12.57
CA GLY A 92 4.01 0.62 12.26
C GLY A 92 4.04 1.01 10.80
N ILE A 93 3.68 0.10 9.89
CA ILE A 93 3.66 0.45 8.48
C ILE A 93 2.28 0.84 7.99
N VAL A 94 1.29 0.91 8.87
CA VAL A 94 -0.08 1.20 8.48
C VAL A 94 -0.36 2.68 8.68
N SER A 95 -0.84 3.35 7.63
CA SER A 95 -1.31 4.72 7.70
C SER A 95 -2.80 4.71 7.46
N GLN A 96 -3.54 5.44 8.29
CA GLN A 96 -4.97 5.26 8.30
C GLN A 96 -5.70 6.12 7.32
N ARG A 97 -5.05 7.10 6.71
CA ARG A 97 -5.78 7.92 5.77
C ARG A 97 -4.82 8.63 4.84
N GLU A 98 -5.39 9.14 3.78
CA GLU A 98 -4.62 9.86 2.81
C GLU A 98 -4.33 11.26 3.31
N PRO A 99 -3.13 11.74 3.08
CA PRO A 99 -2.80 13.09 3.52
C PRO A 99 -3.69 14.16 2.93
N GLU A 100 -4.10 14.03 1.70
CA GLU A 100 -4.85 15.09 1.08
C GLU A 100 -6.24 15.23 1.61
N THR A 101 -6.75 14.27 2.37
CA THR A 101 -8.07 14.42 2.90
C THR A 101 -8.12 15.20 4.16
N SER A 102 -6.99 15.54 4.68
CA SER A 102 -7.02 16.15 5.96
C SER A 102 -7.44 17.59 5.90
N HIS A 103 -7.51 18.15 4.74
CA HIS A 103 -7.82 19.43 4.71
C HIS A 103 -9.10 19.80 4.91
N VAL A 104 -9.62 19.48 4.89
CA VAL A 104 -10.65 20.04 5.06
C VAL A 104 -11.12 20.44 6.03
N SER A 105 -11.12 20.67 6.47
CA SER A 105 -11.59 21.01 7.22
C SER A 105 -12.13 21.80 7.60
N VAL A 106 -12.18 22.13 7.62
CA VAL A 106 -12.63 22.92 7.93
C VAL A 106 -13.22 23.31 8.31
#